data_8f8022311ee152129e40731cb30d4df2
#
_entry.id   8f8022311ee152129e40731cb30d4df2
#
_cell.length_a   1.000
_cell.length_b   1.000
_cell.length_c   1.000
_cell.angle_alpha   90.00
_cell.angle_beta   90.00
_cell.angle_gamma   90.00
#
_symmetry.space_group_name_H-M   'P 1'
#
loop_
_entity.id
_entity.type
_entity.pdbx_description
1 polymer ?
#
loop_
_entity_poly.entity_id
_entity_poly.type
_entity_poly.pdbx_seq_one_letter_code
_entity_poly.pdbx_strand_id
1 'polypeptide(L)' 'MNEKEFTLSPNVVAHIGKLLSLSILSGTDISDHLLTMRLVEEKGKLELSPDYMEVQEKYVQSLLEKVETLSAGTAEKE' A
#
# COMPACT_ATOMS: atom_id res chain seq x y z
N MET A 1 -33.25 6.10 1.61
CA MET A 1 -31.90 6.58 1.73
C MET A 1 -31.09 6.19 0.53
N ASN A 2 -30.46 7.15 -0.08
CA ASN A 2 -29.77 6.88 -1.35
C ASN A 2 -28.28 6.83 -1.19
N GLU A 3 -27.87 6.12 -0.18
CA GLU A 3 -26.44 5.95 0.01
C GLU A 3 -25.93 4.99 -1.03
N LYS A 4 -24.92 5.45 -1.73
CA LYS A 4 -24.26 4.59 -2.70
C LYS A 4 -23.21 3.78 -1.96
N GLU A 5 -23.23 2.49 -2.21
CA GLU A 5 -22.25 1.60 -1.61
C GLU A 5 -21.32 1.11 -2.69
N PHE A 6 -20.05 1.12 -2.38
CA PHE A 6 -19.02 0.65 -3.30
C PHE A 6 -18.18 -0.42 -2.61
N THR A 7 -17.73 -1.37 -3.39
CA THR A 7 -16.77 -2.34 -2.88
C THR A 7 -15.39 -1.96 -3.37
N LEU A 8 -14.38 -2.44 -2.68
CA LEU A 8 -13.01 -2.22 -3.10
C LEU A 8 -12.66 -3.21 -4.20
N SER A 9 -11.93 -2.75 -5.22
CA SER A 9 -11.49 -3.65 -6.26
C SER A 9 -10.43 -4.60 -5.71
N PRO A 10 -10.22 -5.74 -6.37
CA PRO A 10 -9.14 -6.64 -5.96
C PRO A 10 -7.77 -5.96 -5.94
N ASN A 11 -7.56 -4.99 -6.84
CA ASN A 11 -6.29 -4.26 -6.86
C ASN A 11 -6.10 -3.42 -5.62
N VAL A 12 -7.18 -2.79 -5.12
CA VAL A 12 -7.10 -1.99 -3.91
C VAL A 12 -6.81 -2.89 -2.72
N VAL A 13 -7.50 -4.02 -2.62
CA VAL A 13 -7.28 -4.96 -1.53
C VAL A 13 -5.85 -5.48 -1.55
N ALA A 14 -5.35 -5.84 -2.72
CA ALA A 14 -3.98 -6.31 -2.86
C ALA A 14 -2.97 -5.25 -2.45
N HIS A 15 -3.24 -3.99 -2.79
CA HIS A 15 -2.36 -2.89 -2.43
C HIS A 15 -2.30 -2.72 -0.91
N ILE A 16 -3.46 -2.76 -0.25
CA ILE A 16 -3.52 -2.63 1.20
C ILE A 16 -2.76 -3.78 1.86
N GLY A 17 -2.99 -4.99 1.37
CA GLY A 17 -2.29 -6.16 1.90
C GLY A 17 -0.78 -6.05 1.74
N LYS A 18 -0.33 -5.54 0.60
CA LYS A 18 1.09 -5.35 0.35
C LYS A 18 1.68 -4.32 1.32
N LEU A 19 0.97 -3.21 1.52
CA LEU A 19 1.43 -2.19 2.47
C LEU A 19 1.50 -2.74 3.88
N LEU A 20 0.51 -3.51 4.29
CA LEU A 20 0.51 -4.12 5.62
C LEU A 20 1.71 -5.03 5.80
N SER A 21 1.97 -5.90 4.83
CA SER A 21 3.10 -6.82 4.91
C SER A 21 4.42 -6.06 5.01
N LEU A 22 4.58 -5.03 4.18
CA LEU A 22 5.80 -4.25 4.18
C LEU A 22 5.96 -3.46 5.46
N SER A 23 4.86 -2.99 6.05
CA SER A 23 4.94 -2.23 7.29
C SER A 23 5.40 -3.13 8.44
N ILE A 24 4.93 -4.37 8.47
CA ILE A 24 5.36 -5.31 9.49
C ILE A 24 6.84 -5.62 9.34
N LEU A 25 7.28 -5.89 8.13
CA LEU A 25 8.67 -6.24 7.86
C LEU A 25 9.62 -5.07 8.11
N SER A 26 9.20 -3.86 7.80
CA SER A 26 10.05 -2.69 7.93
C SER A 26 9.87 -1.94 9.24
N GLY A 27 8.86 -2.30 10.03
CA GLY A 27 8.56 -1.60 11.27
C GLY A 27 7.98 -0.22 11.03
N THR A 28 7.32 -0.02 9.89
CA THR A 28 6.75 1.27 9.52
C THR A 28 5.24 1.26 9.71
N ASP A 29 4.70 2.36 10.23
CA ASP A 29 3.26 2.51 10.40
C ASP A 29 2.68 3.06 9.10
N ILE A 30 1.73 2.33 8.51
CA ILE A 30 1.14 2.72 7.24
C ILE A 30 -0.17 3.49 7.41
N SER A 31 -0.57 3.79 8.64
CA SER A 31 -1.84 4.47 8.88
C SER A 31 -1.97 5.76 8.07
N ASP A 32 -0.92 6.56 8.06
CA ASP A 32 -0.95 7.82 7.31
C ASP A 32 -1.15 7.58 5.83
N HIS A 33 -0.56 6.52 5.31
CA HIS A 33 -0.70 6.20 3.90
C HIS A 33 -2.11 5.75 3.56
N LEU A 34 -2.73 5.00 4.47
CA LEU A 34 -4.12 4.60 4.27
C LEU A 34 -5.05 5.81 4.29
N LEU A 35 -4.74 6.78 5.15
CA LEU A 35 -5.55 8.00 5.24
C LEU A 35 -5.42 8.87 4.00
N THR A 36 -4.29 8.81 3.32
CA THR A 36 -4.06 9.62 2.13
C THR A 36 -4.32 8.85 0.85
N MET A 37 -4.74 7.61 0.94
CA MET A 37 -5.03 6.80 -0.23
C MET A 37 -6.17 7.42 -1.02
N ARG A 38 -5.98 7.54 -2.34
CA ARG A 38 -6.97 8.14 -3.22
C ARG A 38 -7.58 7.08 -4.12
N LEU A 39 -8.90 7.06 -4.13
CA LEU A 39 -9.63 6.08 -4.89
C LEU A 39 -10.56 6.78 -5.86
N VAL A 40 -10.77 6.15 -7.00
CA VAL A 40 -11.75 6.60 -7.99
C VAL A 40 -12.78 5.51 -8.17
N GLU A 41 -14.00 5.92 -8.51
CA GLU A 41 -15.08 4.96 -8.72
C GLU A 41 -15.09 4.51 -10.17
N GLU A 42 -15.17 3.21 -10.38
CA GLU A 42 -15.26 2.62 -11.70
C GLU A 42 -16.20 1.44 -11.65
N LYS A 43 -17.31 1.56 -12.35
CA LYS A 43 -18.29 0.47 -12.46
C LYS A 43 -18.73 -0.08 -11.11
N GLY A 44 -18.95 0.82 -10.17
CA GLY A 44 -19.42 0.44 -8.84
C GLY A 44 -18.35 -0.05 -7.90
N LYS A 45 -17.10 0.01 -8.30
CA LYS A 45 -15.97 -0.39 -7.47
C LYS A 45 -15.02 0.76 -7.29
N LEU A 46 -14.32 0.77 -6.18
CA LEU A 46 -13.29 1.77 -5.92
C LEU A 46 -11.95 1.24 -6.37
N GLU A 47 -11.30 2.00 -7.24
CA GLU A 47 -9.99 1.68 -7.77
C GLU A 47 -8.98 2.69 -7.30
N LEU A 48 -7.70 2.33 -7.35
CA LEU A 48 -6.65 3.27 -6.99
C LEU A 48 -6.54 4.36 -8.05
N SER A 49 -6.42 5.60 -7.59
CA SER A 49 -6.21 6.72 -8.49
C SER A 49 -4.86 6.57 -9.20
N PRO A 50 -4.79 6.84 -10.52
CA PRO A 50 -3.51 6.75 -11.21
C PRO A 50 -2.42 7.64 -10.62
N ASP A 51 -2.79 8.86 -10.22
CA ASP A 51 -1.82 9.78 -9.61
C ASP A 51 -1.32 9.24 -8.28
N TYR A 52 -2.22 8.68 -7.49
CA TYR A 52 -1.85 8.08 -6.23
C TYR A 52 -0.91 6.90 -6.43
N MET A 53 -1.18 6.07 -7.44
CA MET A 53 -0.35 4.90 -7.72
C MET A 53 1.07 5.29 -8.07
N GLU A 54 1.22 6.38 -8.79
CA GLU A 54 2.54 6.86 -9.16
C GLU A 54 3.36 7.22 -7.94
N VAL A 55 2.73 7.90 -6.98
CA VAL A 55 3.40 8.28 -5.72
C VAL A 55 3.66 7.04 -4.87
N GLN A 56 2.70 6.14 -4.80
CA GLN A 56 2.81 4.94 -3.98
C GLN A 56 3.88 3.99 -4.49
N GLU A 57 4.07 3.94 -5.79
CA GLU A 57 5.10 3.08 -6.36
C GLU A 57 6.47 3.45 -5.79
N LYS A 58 6.73 4.75 -5.69
CA LYS A 58 7.98 5.22 -5.11
C LYS A 58 8.08 4.90 -3.63
N TYR A 59 6.98 5.03 -2.93
CA TYR A 59 6.95 4.72 -1.51
C TYR A 59 7.20 3.23 -1.26
N VAL A 60 6.53 2.37 -2.03
CA VAL A 60 6.69 0.93 -1.91
C VAL A 60 8.13 0.54 -2.22
N GLN A 61 8.73 1.17 -3.23
CA GLN A 61 10.11 0.91 -3.58
C GLN A 61 11.02 1.25 -2.40
N SER A 62 10.75 2.36 -1.75
CA SER A 62 11.50 2.78 -0.57
C SER A 62 11.39 1.76 0.57
N LEU A 63 10.18 1.24 0.79
CA LEU A 63 9.96 0.22 1.82
C LEU A 63 10.68 -1.08 1.49
N LEU A 64 10.68 -1.47 0.22
CA LEU A 64 11.37 -2.68 -0.20
C LEU A 64 12.87 -2.55 0.04
N GLU A 65 13.43 -1.38 -0.26
CA GLU A 65 14.84 -1.14 -0.02
C GLU A 65 15.17 -1.24 1.47
N LYS A 66 14.27 -0.71 2.30
CA LYS A 66 14.45 -0.77 3.75
C LYS A 66 14.44 -2.21 4.24
N VAL A 67 13.50 -3.02 3.72
CA VAL A 67 13.41 -4.43 4.09
C VAL A 67 14.67 -5.18 3.65
N GLU A 68 15.14 -4.91 2.45
CA GLU A 68 16.35 -5.54 1.95
C GLU A 68 17.56 -5.21 2.81
N THR A 69 17.66 -3.95 3.22
CA THR A 69 18.76 -3.51 4.08
C THR A 69 18.72 -4.25 5.42
N LEU A 70 17.53 -4.37 6.01
CA LEU A 70 17.39 -5.08 7.28
C LEU A 70 17.72 -6.55 7.13
N SER A 71 17.26 -7.16 6.04
CA SER A 71 17.54 -8.58 5.80
C SER A 71 19.01 -8.81 5.55
N ALA A 72 19.65 -7.96 4.77
CA ALA A 72 21.07 -8.08 4.49
C ALA A 72 21.89 -7.92 5.76
N GLY A 73 21.51 -6.95 6.60
CA GLY A 73 22.19 -6.75 7.87
C GLY A 73 22.08 -7.96 8.78
N THR A 74 20.92 -8.59 8.80
CA THR A 74 20.71 -9.80 9.59
C THR A 74 21.56 -10.95 9.06
N ALA A 75 21.57 -11.12 7.74
CA ALA A 75 22.34 -12.19 7.12
C ALA A 75 23.83 -12.02 7.35
N GLU A 76 24.31 -10.80 7.33
CA GLU A 76 25.73 -10.54 7.53
C GLU A 76 26.22 -10.89 8.92
N LYS A 77 25.34 -10.91 9.88
CA LYS A 77 25.71 -11.22 11.25
C LYS A 77 25.89 -12.70 11.48
N GLU A 78 25.45 -13.49 10.55
CA GLU A 78 25.65 -14.92 10.63
C GLU A 78 27.03 -15.29 10.06
#